data_7025111e297bb800e9ef4428ecf71291
#
_entry.id   7025111e297bb800e9ef4428ecf71291
#
_cell.length_a   1.000
_cell.length_b   1.000
_cell.length_c   1.000
_cell.angle_alpha   90.00
_cell.angle_beta   90.00
_cell.angle_gamma   90.00
#
_symmetry.space_group_name_H-M   'P 1'
#
loop_
_entity.id
_entity.type
_entity.pdbx_description
1 polymer ?
#
loop_
_entity_poly.entity_id
_entity_poly.type
_entity_poly.pdbx_seq_one_letter_code
_entity_poly.pdbx_strand_id
1 'polypeptide(L)'
;MKISEHLELAELIRSDSAKRNGISNMPTPEHIDNLKKLAENVFEKVRAHFGVPIRISSGYRSKELNAKIGGANTSQHSTGEAIDIDMDGTSLTNKQIFDYIKDNLIFDQLIFEFGSDNNPDWVHVSYESTGKQRKQVLRAYKLNGKTAYKAY
;
A
#
# COMPACT_ATOMS: atom_id res chain seq x y z
N MET A 1 -17.53 2.42 -7.63
CA MET A 1 -16.78 1.70 -8.71
C MET A 1 -15.94 0.60 -8.11
N LYS A 2 -16.10 -0.60 -8.59
CA LYS A 2 -15.24 -1.72 -8.20
C LYS A 2 -13.90 -1.66 -8.92
N ILE A 3 -12.82 -1.84 -8.17
CA ILE A 3 -11.47 -2.00 -8.70
C ILE A 3 -11.18 -3.48 -8.95
N SER A 4 -11.66 -4.34 -8.04
CA SER A 4 -11.62 -5.80 -8.17
C SER A 4 -12.79 -6.39 -7.40
N GLU A 5 -12.90 -7.73 -7.37
CA GLU A 5 -14.03 -8.41 -6.74
C GLU A 5 -14.29 -7.95 -5.29
N HIS A 6 -13.24 -7.76 -4.50
CA HIS A 6 -13.35 -7.42 -3.08
C HIS A 6 -12.82 -6.02 -2.74
N LEU A 7 -12.59 -5.15 -3.73
CA LEU A 7 -11.98 -3.84 -3.51
C LEU A 7 -12.73 -2.74 -4.25
N GLU A 8 -13.25 -1.78 -3.49
CA GLU A 8 -13.92 -0.60 -4.04
C GLU A 8 -12.96 0.57 -4.13
N LEU A 9 -13.16 1.43 -5.15
CA LEU A 9 -12.37 2.65 -5.32
C LEU A 9 -12.42 3.52 -4.08
N ALA A 10 -13.57 3.61 -3.42
CA ALA A 10 -13.74 4.41 -2.21
C ALA A 10 -12.75 4.05 -1.10
N GLU A 11 -12.38 2.76 -0.97
CA GLU A 11 -11.42 2.31 0.03
C GLU A 11 -10.00 2.80 -0.28
N LEU A 12 -9.70 2.99 -1.56
CA LEU A 12 -8.36 3.37 -2.03
C LEU A 12 -8.13 4.88 -2.02
N ILE A 13 -9.18 5.68 -2.11
CA ILE A 13 -9.06 7.15 -2.19
C ILE A 13 -9.42 7.86 -0.89
N ARG A 14 -9.86 7.12 0.12
CA ARG A 14 -10.23 7.70 1.42
C ARG A 14 -9.02 8.36 2.07
N SER A 15 -9.18 9.63 2.47
CA SER A 15 -8.13 10.38 3.15
C SER A 15 -8.74 11.51 3.97
N ASP A 16 -8.52 11.46 5.29
CA ASP A 16 -8.94 12.53 6.19
C ASP A 16 -8.15 13.80 5.94
N SER A 17 -6.86 13.66 5.58
CA SER A 17 -6.01 14.81 5.24
C SER A 17 -6.50 15.54 3.99
N ALA A 18 -6.94 14.80 2.97
CA ALA A 18 -7.51 15.39 1.76
C ALA A 18 -8.78 16.18 2.08
N LYS A 19 -9.66 15.61 2.90
CA LYS A 19 -10.89 16.28 3.34
C LYS A 19 -10.60 17.56 4.11
N ARG A 20 -9.72 17.51 5.11
CA ARG A 20 -9.36 18.68 5.94
C ARG A 20 -8.75 19.81 5.13
N ASN A 21 -8.00 19.49 4.09
CA ASN A 21 -7.27 20.47 3.28
C ASN A 21 -7.98 20.83 1.97
N GLY A 22 -9.18 20.29 1.72
CA GLY A 22 -9.93 20.55 0.49
C GLY A 22 -9.21 20.09 -0.77
N ILE A 23 -8.43 19.03 -0.68
CA ILE A 23 -7.63 18.49 -1.79
C ILE A 23 -8.41 17.37 -2.47
N SER A 24 -8.52 17.42 -3.81
CA SER A 24 -9.06 16.32 -4.58
C SER A 24 -8.10 15.13 -4.56
N ASN A 25 -8.64 13.94 -4.25
CA ASN A 25 -7.88 12.70 -4.28
C ASN A 25 -8.45 11.72 -5.32
N MET A 26 -9.02 12.23 -6.40
CA MET A 26 -9.56 11.39 -7.46
C MET A 26 -8.44 10.99 -8.43
N PRO A 27 -8.26 9.68 -8.68
CA PRO A 27 -7.25 9.21 -9.61
C PRO A 27 -7.64 9.46 -11.07
N THR A 28 -6.65 9.53 -11.95
CA THR A 28 -6.85 9.56 -13.39
C THR A 28 -7.26 8.16 -13.89
N PRO A 29 -7.80 8.04 -15.12
CA PRO A 29 -8.08 6.72 -15.70
C PRO A 29 -6.85 5.80 -15.75
N GLU A 30 -5.68 6.33 -16.03
CA GLU A 30 -4.41 5.57 -16.00
C GLU A 30 -4.11 5.04 -14.60
N HIS A 31 -4.27 5.88 -13.58
CA HIS A 31 -4.04 5.47 -12.20
C HIS A 31 -5.06 4.41 -11.77
N ILE A 32 -6.30 4.49 -12.23
CA ILE A 32 -7.31 3.46 -11.97
C ILE A 32 -6.89 2.12 -12.58
N ASP A 33 -6.37 2.13 -13.81
CA ASP A 33 -5.87 0.91 -14.44
C ASP A 33 -4.71 0.30 -13.65
N ASN A 34 -3.82 1.15 -13.14
CA ASN A 34 -2.70 0.69 -12.28
C ASN A 34 -3.23 0.07 -10.98
N LEU A 35 -4.23 0.69 -10.35
CA LEU A 35 -4.88 0.13 -9.15
C LEU A 35 -5.51 -1.23 -9.43
N LYS A 36 -6.10 -1.42 -10.61
CA LYS A 36 -6.66 -2.72 -11.00
C LYS A 36 -5.59 -3.80 -11.11
N LYS A 37 -4.44 -3.47 -11.70
CA LYS A 37 -3.29 -4.40 -11.79
C LYS A 37 -2.77 -4.78 -10.42
N LEU A 38 -2.60 -3.80 -9.54
CA LEU A 38 -2.19 -4.04 -8.16
C LEU A 38 -3.21 -4.94 -7.44
N ALA A 39 -4.50 -4.66 -7.61
CA ALA A 39 -5.54 -5.43 -6.97
C ALA A 39 -5.54 -6.89 -7.42
N GLU A 40 -5.47 -7.15 -8.73
CA GLU A 40 -5.47 -8.50 -9.28
C GLU A 40 -4.23 -9.30 -8.86
N ASN A 41 -3.07 -8.68 -8.84
CA ASN A 41 -1.80 -9.37 -8.62
C ASN A 41 -1.39 -9.46 -7.16
N VAL A 42 -1.91 -8.60 -6.30
CA VAL A 42 -1.54 -8.56 -4.88
C VAL A 42 -2.76 -8.64 -3.98
N PHE A 43 -3.64 -7.64 -4.00
CA PHE A 43 -4.73 -7.53 -3.03
C PHE A 43 -5.65 -8.75 -3.04
N GLU A 44 -6.16 -9.17 -4.20
CA GLU A 44 -7.10 -10.29 -4.29
C GLU A 44 -6.43 -11.61 -3.87
N LYS A 45 -5.14 -11.77 -4.11
CA LYS A 45 -4.40 -12.96 -3.69
C LYS A 45 -4.27 -13.03 -2.17
N VAL A 46 -4.00 -11.90 -1.53
CA VAL A 46 -3.96 -11.81 -0.06
C VAL A 46 -5.37 -12.09 0.50
N ARG A 47 -6.39 -11.47 -0.08
CA ARG A 47 -7.79 -11.67 0.32
C ARG A 47 -8.21 -13.13 0.23
N ALA A 48 -7.86 -13.79 -0.86
CA ALA A 48 -8.20 -15.20 -1.08
C ALA A 48 -7.48 -16.13 -0.10
N HIS A 49 -6.20 -15.87 0.16
CA HIS A 49 -5.41 -16.71 1.07
C HIS A 49 -5.94 -16.66 2.50
N PHE A 50 -6.21 -15.48 3.03
CA PHE A 50 -6.64 -15.33 4.43
C PHE A 50 -8.15 -15.50 4.62
N GLY A 51 -8.94 -15.34 3.55
CA GLY A 51 -10.38 -15.56 3.59
C GLY A 51 -11.18 -14.54 4.42
N VAL A 52 -10.59 -13.40 4.75
CA VAL A 52 -11.20 -12.33 5.54
C VAL A 52 -11.00 -10.98 4.87
N PRO A 53 -11.84 -9.97 5.18
CA PRO A 53 -11.62 -8.62 4.65
C PRO A 53 -10.23 -8.10 4.98
N ILE A 54 -9.56 -7.49 4.01
CA ILE A 54 -8.24 -6.90 4.15
C ILE A 54 -8.39 -5.39 4.17
N ARG A 55 -7.88 -4.74 5.22
CA ARG A 55 -8.04 -3.29 5.41
C ARG A 55 -6.90 -2.51 4.75
N ILE A 56 -7.28 -1.57 3.92
CA ILE A 56 -6.36 -0.61 3.30
C ILE A 56 -6.32 0.64 4.20
N SER A 57 -5.16 0.97 4.72
CA SER A 57 -4.96 2.19 5.52
C SER A 57 -4.62 3.39 4.64
N SER A 58 -3.97 3.16 3.50
CA SER A 58 -3.68 4.19 2.50
C SER A 58 -3.58 3.55 1.13
N GLY A 59 -4.28 4.11 0.16
CA GLY A 59 -4.22 3.66 -1.23
C GLY A 59 -3.68 4.76 -2.11
N TYR A 60 -4.50 5.24 -3.04
CA TYR A 60 -4.10 6.33 -3.93
C TYR A 60 -3.93 7.65 -3.18
N ARG A 61 -2.87 8.38 -3.51
CA ARG A 61 -2.62 9.75 -3.04
C ARG A 61 -2.28 10.63 -4.22
N SER A 62 -3.12 11.63 -4.52
CA SER A 62 -2.80 12.62 -5.55
C SER A 62 -1.45 13.28 -5.23
N LYS A 63 -0.78 13.82 -6.25
CA LYS A 63 0.51 14.51 -6.04
C LYS A 63 0.39 15.63 -5.02
N GLU A 64 -0.70 16.41 -5.09
CA GLU A 64 -0.95 17.50 -4.14
C GLU A 64 -1.10 16.97 -2.71
N LEU A 65 -1.90 15.92 -2.51
CA LEU A 65 -2.05 15.31 -1.20
C LEU A 65 -0.73 14.73 -0.69
N ASN A 66 0.00 14.03 -1.55
CA ASN A 66 1.28 13.43 -1.19
C ASN A 66 2.29 14.49 -0.74
N ALA A 67 2.37 15.62 -1.43
CA ALA A 67 3.22 16.73 -1.04
C ALA A 67 2.78 17.32 0.31
N LYS A 68 1.46 17.46 0.54
CA LYS A 68 0.91 18.02 1.78
C LYS A 68 1.26 17.20 3.01
N ILE A 69 1.27 15.88 2.89
CA ILE A 69 1.59 14.98 4.01
C ILE A 69 3.08 14.64 4.10
N GLY A 70 3.92 15.21 3.25
CA GLY A 70 5.37 15.02 3.28
C GLY A 70 5.86 13.71 2.65
N GLY A 71 5.09 13.12 1.75
CA GLY A 71 5.51 11.92 1.02
C GLY A 71 6.59 12.19 -0.02
N ALA A 72 7.27 11.12 -0.45
CA ALA A 72 8.31 11.22 -1.47
C ALA A 72 7.71 11.64 -2.83
N ASN A 73 8.43 12.47 -3.58
CA ASN A 73 7.99 12.93 -4.91
C ASN A 73 7.77 11.78 -5.89
N THR A 74 8.46 10.66 -5.72
CA THR A 74 8.39 9.49 -6.57
C THR A 74 7.53 8.37 -5.97
N SER A 75 6.62 8.71 -5.05
CA SER A 75 5.77 7.72 -4.38
C SER A 75 4.88 6.98 -5.37
N GLN A 76 4.91 5.66 -5.31
CA GLN A 76 4.01 4.81 -6.10
C GLN A 76 2.55 4.90 -5.68
N HIS A 77 2.25 5.45 -4.49
CA HIS A 77 0.88 5.81 -4.13
C HIS A 77 0.28 6.85 -5.09
N SER A 78 1.10 7.75 -5.63
CA SER A 78 0.64 8.82 -6.52
C SER A 78 0.38 8.38 -7.95
N THR A 79 0.78 7.17 -8.31
CA THR A 79 0.53 6.58 -9.63
C THR A 79 -0.48 5.43 -9.57
N GLY A 80 -1.03 5.12 -8.41
CA GLY A 80 -1.94 3.99 -8.23
C GLY A 80 -1.24 2.63 -8.18
N GLU A 81 0.04 2.61 -7.84
CA GLU A 81 0.85 1.40 -7.86
C GLU A 81 1.21 0.88 -6.47
N ALA A 82 0.72 1.51 -5.40
CA ALA A 82 1.01 1.09 -4.03
C ALA A 82 -0.22 1.15 -3.13
N ILE A 83 -0.25 0.25 -2.15
CA ILE A 83 -1.21 0.28 -1.05
C ILE A 83 -0.48 0.01 0.26
N ASP A 84 -1.02 0.55 1.34
CA ASP A 84 -0.64 0.22 2.70
C ASP A 84 -1.78 -0.60 3.33
N ILE A 85 -1.41 -1.72 3.93
CA ILE A 85 -2.35 -2.63 4.61
C ILE A 85 -2.07 -2.58 6.11
N ASP A 86 -3.13 -2.40 6.90
CA ASP A 86 -3.04 -2.42 8.35
C ASP A 86 -4.20 -3.21 8.94
N MET A 87 -3.85 -4.40 9.46
CA MET A 87 -4.81 -5.33 10.07
C MET A 87 -4.88 -5.19 11.60
N ASP A 88 -4.30 -4.13 12.16
CA ASP A 88 -4.32 -3.93 13.61
C ASP A 88 -5.76 -3.91 14.15
N GLY A 89 -5.97 -4.56 15.28
CA GLY A 89 -7.31 -4.71 15.85
C GLY A 89 -8.14 -5.84 15.24
N THR A 90 -7.61 -6.60 14.29
CA THR A 90 -8.27 -7.79 13.73
C THR A 90 -7.59 -9.07 14.24
N SER A 91 -8.11 -10.22 13.81
CA SER A 91 -7.50 -11.52 14.14
C SER A 91 -6.19 -11.81 13.42
N LEU A 92 -5.86 -11.02 12.37
CA LEU A 92 -4.61 -11.15 11.62
C LEU A 92 -3.61 -10.12 12.08
N THR A 93 -2.32 -10.48 12.05
CA THR A 93 -1.23 -9.54 12.28
C THR A 93 -0.70 -9.01 10.95
N ASN A 94 -0.09 -7.83 11.00
CA ASN A 94 0.58 -7.29 9.82
C ASN A 94 1.76 -8.16 9.38
N LYS A 95 2.42 -8.81 10.33
CA LYS A 95 3.51 -9.75 10.03
C LYS A 95 3.05 -10.93 9.18
N GLN A 96 1.85 -11.45 9.45
CA GLN A 96 1.28 -12.54 8.65
C GLN A 96 1.05 -12.10 7.20
N ILE A 97 0.54 -10.89 7.01
CA ILE A 97 0.35 -10.29 5.67
C ILE A 97 1.69 -10.15 4.96
N PHE A 98 2.66 -9.54 5.66
CA PHE A 98 4.01 -9.31 5.13
C PHE A 98 4.68 -10.61 4.68
N ASP A 99 4.67 -11.61 5.54
CA ASP A 99 5.33 -12.90 5.25
C ASP A 99 4.68 -13.62 4.07
N TYR A 100 3.34 -13.60 3.99
CA TYR A 100 2.63 -14.21 2.88
C TYR A 100 3.03 -13.56 1.55
N ILE A 101 3.00 -12.24 1.48
CA ILE A 101 3.37 -11.51 0.26
C ILE A 101 4.83 -11.80 -0.12
N LYS A 102 5.74 -11.70 0.86
CA LYS A 102 7.17 -11.92 0.65
C LYS A 102 7.46 -13.30 0.05
N ASP A 103 6.82 -14.32 0.59
CA ASP A 103 7.12 -15.71 0.24
C ASP A 103 6.34 -16.24 -0.96
N ASN A 104 5.21 -15.62 -1.34
CA ASN A 104 4.29 -16.21 -2.31
C ASN A 104 3.95 -15.32 -3.52
N LEU A 105 4.07 -14.01 -3.42
CA LEU A 105 3.60 -13.11 -4.47
C LEU A 105 4.73 -12.46 -5.26
N ILE A 106 4.36 -11.95 -6.44
CA ILE A 106 5.23 -11.10 -7.25
C ILE A 106 4.82 -9.65 -6.99
N PHE A 107 5.78 -8.82 -6.64
CA PHE A 107 5.57 -7.41 -6.28
C PHE A 107 6.80 -6.60 -6.67
N ASP A 108 6.65 -5.28 -6.69
CA ASP A 108 7.78 -4.40 -6.95
C ASP A 108 8.56 -4.10 -5.66
N GLN A 109 7.88 -3.55 -4.66
CA GLN A 109 8.50 -3.22 -3.38
C GLN A 109 7.57 -3.62 -2.23
N LEU A 110 8.13 -4.26 -1.22
CA LEU A 110 7.43 -4.66 0.00
C LEU A 110 8.19 -4.09 1.18
N ILE A 111 7.51 -3.32 2.02
CA ILE A 111 8.17 -2.65 3.15
C ILE A 111 7.50 -3.02 4.47
N PHE A 112 8.32 -3.49 5.39
CA PHE A 112 7.98 -3.69 6.79
C PHE A 112 8.11 -2.32 7.48
N GLU A 113 6.98 -1.65 7.68
CA GLU A 113 6.95 -0.25 8.11
C GLU A 113 6.94 -0.14 9.63
N PHE A 114 8.08 0.26 10.21
CA PHE A 114 8.24 0.56 11.63
C PHE A 114 7.88 -0.62 12.55
N GLY A 115 7.23 -0.36 13.69
CA GLY A 115 6.81 -1.39 14.62
C GLY A 115 7.96 -2.05 15.38
N SER A 116 7.76 -3.30 15.75
CA SER A 116 8.79 -4.15 16.38
C SER A 116 9.35 -5.15 15.38
N ASP A 117 10.37 -5.92 15.78
CA ASP A 117 10.91 -7.00 14.93
C ASP A 117 9.86 -8.07 14.62
N ASN A 118 8.82 -8.17 15.44
CA ASN A 118 7.80 -9.21 15.32
C ASN A 118 6.56 -8.77 14.56
N ASN A 119 6.33 -7.46 14.39
CA ASN A 119 5.13 -6.96 13.73
C ASN A 119 5.31 -5.51 13.28
N PRO A 120 5.17 -5.20 11.98
CA PRO A 120 5.22 -3.82 11.53
C PRO A 120 3.95 -3.07 11.92
N ASP A 121 4.02 -1.73 11.93
CA ASP A 121 2.84 -0.88 12.14
C ASP A 121 1.87 -0.99 10.96
N TRP A 122 2.40 -1.13 9.75
CA TRP A 122 1.64 -1.47 8.55
C TRP A 122 2.56 -2.09 7.50
N VAL A 123 1.96 -2.60 6.44
CA VAL A 123 2.68 -3.22 5.32
C VAL A 123 2.46 -2.38 4.07
N HIS A 124 3.55 -1.88 3.50
CA HIS A 124 3.52 -1.23 2.19
C HIS A 124 3.84 -2.25 1.11
N VAL A 125 3.04 -2.30 0.06
CA VAL A 125 3.31 -3.16 -1.10
C VAL A 125 2.97 -2.42 -2.39
N SER A 126 3.84 -2.57 -3.39
CA SER A 126 3.63 -1.98 -4.71
C SER A 126 3.70 -3.02 -5.82
N TYR A 127 3.06 -2.68 -6.93
CA TYR A 127 3.08 -3.46 -8.15
C TYR A 127 3.31 -2.51 -9.32
N GLU A 128 4.42 -2.68 -10.01
CA GLU A 128 4.84 -1.79 -11.09
C GLU A 128 4.01 -2.09 -12.34
N SER A 129 3.38 -1.04 -12.91
CA SER A 129 2.34 -1.17 -13.94
C SER A 129 2.84 -1.70 -15.28
N THR A 130 4.14 -1.55 -15.59
CA THR A 130 4.71 -2.08 -16.83
C THR A 130 5.03 -3.57 -16.76
N GLY A 131 4.92 -4.17 -15.55
CA GLY A 131 5.12 -5.59 -15.33
C GLY A 131 6.51 -5.99 -14.84
N LYS A 132 7.44 -5.05 -14.72
CA LYS A 132 8.80 -5.31 -14.23
C LYS A 132 8.89 -5.12 -12.73
N GLN A 133 8.82 -6.20 -11.97
CA GLN A 133 8.84 -6.16 -10.52
C GLN A 133 10.24 -6.38 -9.96
N ARG A 134 10.71 -5.45 -9.12
CA ARG A 134 12.03 -5.55 -8.47
C ARG A 134 12.10 -6.63 -7.40
N LYS A 135 10.96 -6.98 -6.82
CA LYS A 135 10.88 -7.89 -5.66
C LYS A 135 11.76 -7.43 -4.50
N GLN A 136 11.84 -6.11 -4.30
CA GLN A 136 12.66 -5.52 -3.25
C GLN A 136 11.91 -5.56 -1.93
N VAL A 137 12.56 -6.11 -0.90
CA VAL A 137 12.01 -6.19 0.46
C VAL A 137 12.83 -5.32 1.38
N LEU A 138 12.16 -4.35 2.02
CA LEU A 138 12.81 -3.36 2.88
C LEU A 138 12.16 -3.33 4.26
N ARG A 139 12.91 -2.77 5.21
CA ARG A 139 12.40 -2.36 6.51
C ARG A 139 12.56 -0.86 6.66
N ALA A 140 11.48 -0.17 7.03
CA ALA A 140 11.52 1.25 7.36
C ALA A 140 11.68 1.43 8.87
N TYR A 141 12.51 2.36 9.27
CA TYR A 141 12.76 2.66 10.68
C TYR A 141 13.06 4.16 10.86
N LYS A 142 13.00 4.63 12.09
CA LYS A 142 13.34 6.02 12.41
C LYS A 142 14.83 6.12 12.76
N LEU A 143 15.51 7.08 12.11
CA LEU A 143 16.90 7.44 12.39
C LEU A 143 16.95 8.97 12.54
N ASN A 144 17.28 9.44 13.74
CA ASN A 144 17.34 10.88 14.04
C ASN A 144 16.05 11.62 13.66
N GLY A 145 14.89 11.00 13.92
CA GLY A 145 13.58 11.58 13.62
C GLY A 145 13.14 11.50 12.16
N LYS A 146 13.97 10.92 11.29
CA LYS A 146 13.68 10.76 9.87
C LYS A 146 13.48 9.29 9.52
N THR A 147 12.68 9.04 8.48
CA THR A 147 12.51 7.68 7.97
C THR A 147 13.74 7.24 7.20
N ALA A 148 14.26 6.07 7.56
CA ALA A 148 15.36 5.42 6.86
C ALA A 148 14.93 4.01 6.45
N TYR A 149 15.58 3.46 5.45
CA TYR A 149 15.28 2.15 4.92
C TYR A 149 16.53 1.28 4.89
N LYS A 150 16.33 -0.01 5.11
CA LYS A 150 17.39 -1.01 4.96
C LYS A 150 16.78 -2.27 4.36
N ALA A 151 17.63 -3.13 3.76
CA ALA A 151 17.16 -4.43 3.29
C ALA A 151 16.61 -5.24 4.47
N TYR A 152 15.50 -5.92 4.23
CA TYR A 152 14.87 -6.79 5.22
C TYR A 152 15.62 -8.11 5.38
#